data_c67f58ca0bd6550d7a21e8537d9b51b1
#
_entry.id   c67f58ca0bd6550d7a21e8537d9b51b1
#
_cell.length_a   1.000
_cell.length_b   1.000
_cell.length_c   1.000
_cell.angle_alpha   90.00
_cell.angle_beta   90.00
_cell.angle_gamma   90.00
#
_symmetry.space_group_name_H-M   'P 1'
#
loop_
_entity.id
_entity.type
_entity.pdbx_description
1 polymer ?
#
loop_
_entity_poly.entity_id
_entity_poly.type
_entity_poly.pdbx_seq_one_letter_code
_entity_poly.pdbx_strand_id
1 'polypeptide(L)'
;MGESASAKESDDMSWGEVAQLGLRYGKIPLALLAVEALYWFITQPSDTLALIQVTEAYIWNEVTQLMFGEGASTLSTHNGWLTRIDFYHESFPEFDNRVGLYVSDECAGVHEMIFLSTLVLMTDGVTQREKFKAVAVMCGIVYVLNIVRLVAFYPIAVEGCLANPNQPDCLNNMWNFHTFVYQWGFLIVLLIMWLVWFKYVGGASKAMKASQEEKEQWRIVIRKRWEQKHAALIGIMFLFFGIAWFWVNGNSTAMDAKNIIDYCAFSELTTSNCYEAQNTWDNAIQGAWSFAVLGIVIGTIGFYDIERKDENGEWPVYETNESNEVEEQTKSKKEKPKGSWRKRSQSNEEE
;
A
#
# COMPACT_ATOMS: atom_id res chain seq x y z
N MET A 1 23.85 -36.87 -48.57
CA MET A 1 23.07 -35.65 -48.39
C MET A 1 21.95 -36.00 -47.43
N GLY A 2 22.14 -35.74 -46.18
CA GLY A 2 21.16 -35.94 -45.12
C GLY A 2 20.95 -34.58 -44.43
N GLU A 3 19.86 -33.91 -44.78
CA GLU A 3 19.40 -32.73 -44.10
C GLU A 3 18.91 -33.12 -42.71
N SER A 4 19.65 -32.76 -41.69
CA SER A 4 19.17 -32.79 -40.29
C SER A 4 18.14 -31.68 -40.12
N ALA A 5 16.86 -32.05 -40.11
CA ALA A 5 15.80 -31.19 -39.70
C ALA A 5 16.06 -30.77 -38.22
N SER A 6 16.56 -29.54 -38.03
CA SER A 6 16.59 -28.87 -36.72
C SER A 6 15.16 -28.79 -36.25
N ALA A 7 14.80 -29.60 -35.27
CA ALA A 7 13.56 -29.46 -34.53
C ALA A 7 13.55 -28.07 -33.90
N LYS A 8 12.67 -27.21 -34.37
CA LYS A 8 12.36 -25.93 -33.80
C LYS A 8 11.76 -26.23 -32.41
N GLU A 9 12.62 -26.13 -31.40
CA GLU A 9 12.19 -26.22 -30.01
C GLU A 9 11.08 -25.17 -29.79
N SER A 10 9.90 -25.62 -29.51
CA SER A 10 8.76 -24.74 -29.28
C SER A 10 9.06 -23.97 -28.01
N ASP A 11 9.18 -22.66 -28.15
CA ASP A 11 9.42 -21.68 -27.08
C ASP A 11 8.18 -21.49 -26.17
N ASP A 12 7.31 -22.51 -26.12
CA ASP A 12 6.09 -22.49 -25.32
C ASP A 12 6.42 -22.78 -23.85
N MET A 13 6.35 -21.76 -23.03
CA MET A 13 6.49 -21.89 -21.59
C MET A 13 5.43 -22.81 -21.01
N SER A 14 5.83 -23.72 -20.15
CA SER A 14 4.90 -24.59 -19.41
C SER A 14 4.02 -23.76 -18.45
N TRP A 15 2.81 -24.22 -18.19
CA TRP A 15 1.92 -23.56 -17.22
C TRP A 15 2.55 -23.39 -15.83
N GLY A 16 3.47 -24.29 -15.44
CA GLY A 16 4.24 -24.17 -14.21
C GLY A 16 5.21 -22.97 -14.23
N GLU A 17 5.87 -22.74 -15.36
CA GLU A 17 6.77 -21.59 -15.56
C GLU A 17 5.99 -20.27 -15.61
N VAL A 18 4.82 -20.26 -16.27
CA VAL A 18 3.92 -19.11 -16.30
C VAL A 18 3.42 -18.78 -14.88
N ALA A 19 3.02 -19.79 -14.10
CA ALA A 19 2.60 -19.59 -12.70
C ALA A 19 3.75 -19.07 -11.82
N GLN A 20 4.96 -19.60 -11.97
CA GLN A 20 6.14 -19.10 -11.25
C GLN A 20 6.47 -17.65 -11.65
N LEU A 21 6.38 -17.33 -12.93
CA LEU A 21 6.57 -15.96 -13.42
C LEU A 21 5.49 -15.02 -12.85
N GLY A 22 4.24 -15.45 -12.84
CA GLY A 22 3.12 -14.72 -12.26
C GLY A 22 3.30 -14.45 -10.77
N LEU A 23 3.69 -15.46 -9.98
CA LEU A 23 4.00 -15.30 -8.54
C LEU A 23 5.17 -14.35 -8.30
N ARG A 24 6.16 -14.38 -9.17
CA ARG A 24 7.33 -13.52 -9.06
C ARG A 24 7.01 -12.05 -9.33
N TYR A 25 6.28 -11.76 -10.40
CA TYR A 25 5.86 -10.41 -10.72
C TYR A 25 4.67 -9.95 -9.86
N GLY A 26 3.93 -10.86 -9.27
CA GLY A 26 2.85 -10.61 -8.32
C GLY A 26 3.29 -9.85 -7.07
N LYS A 27 4.60 -9.88 -6.72
CA LYS A 27 5.15 -9.08 -5.61
C LYS A 27 4.95 -7.58 -5.81
N ILE A 28 4.99 -7.08 -7.05
CA ILE A 28 4.84 -5.64 -7.34
C ILE A 28 3.39 -5.18 -7.10
N PRO A 29 2.36 -5.78 -7.72
CA PRO A 29 0.97 -5.44 -7.40
C PRO A 29 0.64 -5.60 -5.92
N LEU A 30 1.15 -6.65 -5.26
CA LEU A 30 0.92 -6.87 -3.84
C LEU A 30 1.56 -5.77 -2.98
N ALA A 31 2.78 -5.36 -3.30
CA ALA A 31 3.45 -4.24 -2.62
C ALA A 31 2.70 -2.92 -2.84
N LEU A 32 2.23 -2.66 -4.05
CA LEU A 32 1.42 -1.47 -4.35
C LEU A 32 0.10 -1.49 -3.58
N LEU A 33 -0.60 -2.62 -3.52
CA LEU A 33 -1.81 -2.76 -2.71
C LEU A 33 -1.54 -2.53 -1.21
N ALA A 34 -0.44 -3.08 -0.69
CA ALA A 34 -0.07 -2.89 0.72
C ALA A 34 0.26 -1.42 1.03
N VAL A 35 0.95 -0.74 0.11
CA VAL A 35 1.27 0.68 0.23
C VAL A 35 0.03 1.54 0.11
N GLU A 36 -0.87 1.22 -0.81
CA GLU A 36 -2.17 1.90 -0.95
C GLU A 36 -3.00 1.79 0.32
N ALA A 37 -3.11 0.58 0.86
CA ALA A 37 -3.80 0.35 2.12
C ALA A 37 -3.16 1.12 3.29
N LEU A 38 -1.82 1.18 3.33
CA LEU A 38 -1.09 1.93 4.34
C LEU A 38 -1.28 3.45 4.19
N TYR A 39 -1.22 3.96 2.96
CA TYR A 39 -1.47 5.37 2.66
C TYR A 39 -2.88 5.76 3.09
N TRP A 40 -3.87 4.98 2.66
CA TRP A 40 -5.26 5.18 3.02
C TRP A 40 -5.46 5.14 4.56
N PHE A 41 -4.79 4.23 5.27
CA PHE A 41 -4.82 4.17 6.73
C PHE A 41 -4.23 5.43 7.38
N ILE A 42 -3.10 5.93 6.87
CA ILE A 42 -2.41 7.11 7.43
C ILE A 42 -3.24 8.37 7.19
N THR A 43 -3.92 8.48 6.05
CA THR A 43 -4.70 9.66 5.65
C THR A 43 -6.15 9.65 6.12
N GLN A 44 -6.56 8.65 6.93
CA GLN A 44 -7.91 8.60 7.50
C GLN A 44 -8.27 9.78 8.41
N PRO A 45 -7.43 10.18 9.39
CA PRO A 45 -7.63 11.46 10.04
C PRO A 45 -7.33 12.57 9.04
N SER A 46 -8.26 13.50 8.86
CA SER A 46 -8.03 14.68 8.03
C SER A 46 -6.77 15.42 8.47
N ASP A 47 -6.06 15.97 7.49
CA ASP A 47 -4.88 16.83 7.69
C ASP A 47 -3.67 16.11 8.34
N THR A 48 -3.53 14.80 8.19
CA THR A 48 -2.32 14.08 8.65
C THR A 48 -1.05 14.52 7.91
N LEU A 49 -1.20 14.99 6.69
CA LEU A 49 -0.12 15.51 5.85
C LEU A 49 -0.02 17.05 5.93
N ALA A 50 -0.61 17.69 6.95
CA ALA A 50 -0.72 19.13 7.09
C ALA A 50 0.61 19.88 6.84
N LEU A 51 1.74 19.35 7.29
CA LEU A 51 3.05 19.97 7.06
C LEU A 51 3.39 20.10 5.57
N ILE A 52 3.09 19.07 4.77
CA ILE A 52 3.32 19.07 3.33
C ILE A 52 2.29 19.99 2.65
N GLN A 53 1.03 19.87 3.01
CA GLN A 53 -0.07 20.67 2.49
C GLN A 53 0.16 22.17 2.69
N VAL A 54 0.59 22.59 3.90
CA VAL A 54 0.93 23.98 4.20
C VAL A 54 2.10 24.46 3.35
N THR A 55 3.13 23.64 3.18
CA THR A 55 4.28 23.98 2.33
C THR A 55 3.86 24.17 0.88
N GLU A 56 3.04 23.26 0.37
CA GLU A 56 2.51 23.36 -1.00
C GLU A 56 1.59 24.55 -1.19
N ALA A 57 0.69 24.80 -0.27
CA ALA A 57 -0.20 25.96 -0.31
C ALA A 57 0.58 27.28 -0.31
N TYR A 58 1.64 27.36 0.53
CA TYR A 58 2.51 28.52 0.55
C TYR A 58 3.23 28.73 -0.80
N ILE A 59 3.87 27.71 -1.34
CA ILE A 59 4.58 27.79 -2.63
C ILE A 59 3.59 28.09 -3.74
N TRP A 60 2.44 27.44 -3.74
CA TRP A 60 1.37 27.69 -4.71
C TRP A 60 0.93 29.16 -4.71
N ASN A 61 0.67 29.73 -3.52
CA ASN A 61 0.31 31.14 -3.37
C ASN A 61 1.40 32.07 -3.95
N GLU A 62 2.65 31.88 -3.49
CA GLU A 62 3.78 32.73 -3.93
C GLU A 62 4.00 32.66 -5.45
N VAL A 63 3.96 31.46 -6.02
CA VAL A 63 4.14 31.29 -7.48
C VAL A 63 2.98 31.88 -8.25
N THR A 64 1.73 31.72 -7.75
CA THR A 64 0.55 32.33 -8.39
C THR A 64 0.64 33.85 -8.38
N GLN A 65 1.00 34.48 -7.26
CA GLN A 65 1.19 35.92 -7.18
C GLN A 65 2.34 36.42 -8.08
N LEU A 66 3.44 35.66 -8.13
CA LEU A 66 4.58 36.01 -8.98
C LEU A 66 4.22 35.95 -10.47
N MET A 67 3.38 35.02 -10.90
CA MET A 67 3.02 34.83 -12.32
C MET A 67 1.85 35.72 -12.78
N PHE A 68 0.88 35.95 -11.90
CA PHE A 68 -0.38 36.58 -12.27
C PHE A 68 -0.65 37.93 -11.57
N GLY A 69 0.26 38.35 -10.69
CA GLY A 69 0.22 39.64 -10.01
C GLY A 69 -0.13 39.54 -8.52
N GLU A 70 0.34 40.55 -7.77
CA GLU A 70 -0.01 40.69 -6.36
C GLU A 70 -1.54 40.86 -6.23
N GLY A 71 -2.14 40.00 -5.38
CA GLY A 71 -3.59 39.96 -5.18
C GLY A 71 -4.33 38.93 -6.03
N ALA A 72 -3.67 38.21 -6.96
CA ALA A 72 -4.29 37.08 -7.68
C ALA A 72 -4.70 35.94 -6.74
N SER A 73 -3.99 35.77 -5.62
CA SER A 73 -4.32 34.80 -4.61
C SER A 73 -3.95 35.26 -3.22
N THR A 74 -4.60 34.69 -2.21
CA THR A 74 -4.23 34.87 -0.78
C THR A 74 -4.32 33.55 -0.05
N LEU A 75 -3.42 33.35 0.92
CA LEU A 75 -3.42 32.19 1.78
C LEU A 75 -4.45 32.37 2.90
N SER A 76 -5.26 31.35 3.15
CA SER A 76 -6.25 31.32 4.24
C SER A 76 -6.24 29.99 4.96
N THR A 77 -6.98 29.91 6.07
CA THR A 77 -7.03 28.70 6.90
C THR A 77 -8.18 27.79 6.49
N HIS A 78 -7.91 26.47 6.49
CA HIS A 78 -8.91 25.42 6.42
C HIS A 78 -8.63 24.42 7.56
N ASN A 79 -9.64 24.10 8.35
CA ASN A 79 -9.51 23.20 9.52
C ASN A 79 -8.37 23.58 10.50
N GLY A 80 -8.07 24.87 10.63
CA GLY A 80 -6.99 25.36 11.51
C GLY A 80 -5.59 25.36 10.90
N TRP A 81 -5.42 24.89 9.66
CA TRP A 81 -4.16 24.88 8.93
C TRP A 81 -4.17 25.86 7.76
N LEU A 82 -3.02 26.44 7.41
CA LEU A 82 -2.84 27.32 6.25
C LEU A 82 -2.73 26.50 4.96
N THR A 83 -3.79 25.80 4.61
CA THR A 83 -3.86 24.89 3.46
C THR A 83 -4.81 25.35 2.37
N ARG A 84 -5.51 26.48 2.59
CA ARG A 84 -6.47 27.02 1.64
C ARG A 84 -5.87 28.22 0.92
N ILE A 85 -6.17 28.34 -0.37
CA ILE A 85 -5.87 29.48 -1.22
C ILE A 85 -7.19 30.05 -1.76
N ASP A 86 -7.35 31.33 -1.64
CA ASP A 86 -8.45 32.08 -2.24
C ASP A 86 -7.92 32.82 -3.47
N PHE A 87 -8.43 32.47 -4.65
CA PHE A 87 -8.14 33.14 -5.92
C PHE A 87 -9.07 34.31 -6.10
N TYR A 88 -8.56 35.39 -6.65
CA TYR A 88 -9.34 36.63 -6.95
C TYR A 88 -9.23 36.96 -8.41
N HIS A 89 -10.39 37.19 -9.05
CA HIS A 89 -10.48 37.71 -10.43
C HIS A 89 -11.89 38.26 -10.70
N GLU A 90 -12.00 39.34 -11.43
CA GLU A 90 -13.28 40.03 -11.73
C GLU A 90 -14.30 39.14 -12.46
N SER A 91 -13.84 38.09 -13.14
CA SER A 91 -14.70 37.17 -13.88
C SER A 91 -15.30 36.06 -13.02
N PHE A 92 -14.88 35.91 -11.76
CA PHE A 92 -15.38 34.83 -10.91
C PHE A 92 -16.81 35.07 -10.45
N PRO A 93 -17.65 34.01 -10.37
CA PRO A 93 -19.09 34.13 -10.18
C PRO A 93 -19.53 34.49 -8.77
N GLU A 94 -18.66 34.40 -7.77
CA GLU A 94 -19.00 34.69 -6.38
C GLU A 94 -19.07 36.19 -6.12
N PHE A 95 -19.86 36.62 -5.13
CA PHE A 95 -20.11 38.00 -4.79
C PHE A 95 -18.81 38.78 -4.44
N ASP A 96 -17.78 38.07 -3.96
CA ASP A 96 -16.47 38.62 -3.63
C ASP A 96 -15.44 38.43 -4.77
N ASN A 97 -15.87 38.01 -5.98
CA ASN A 97 -14.98 37.66 -7.08
C ASN A 97 -13.87 36.67 -6.65
N ARG A 98 -14.21 35.71 -5.79
CA ARG A 98 -13.28 34.82 -5.12
C ARG A 98 -13.65 33.38 -5.33
N VAL A 99 -12.62 32.53 -5.53
CA VAL A 99 -12.74 31.07 -5.56
C VAL A 99 -11.77 30.47 -4.55
N GLY A 100 -12.29 29.79 -3.53
CA GLY A 100 -11.48 29.14 -2.49
C GLY A 100 -11.20 27.68 -2.83
N LEU A 101 -9.93 27.31 -2.82
CA LEU A 101 -9.45 25.93 -2.98
C LEU A 101 -8.57 25.56 -1.79
N TYR A 102 -8.50 24.29 -1.45
CA TYR A 102 -7.58 23.82 -0.41
C TYR A 102 -6.79 22.60 -0.89
N VAL A 103 -5.59 22.44 -0.36
CA VAL A 103 -4.74 21.26 -0.63
C VAL A 103 -5.21 20.16 0.31
N SER A 104 -5.89 19.14 -0.22
CA SER A 104 -6.27 17.95 0.53
C SER A 104 -5.08 16.98 0.63
N ASP A 105 -5.19 15.97 1.50
CA ASP A 105 -4.20 14.87 1.59
C ASP A 105 -3.98 14.20 0.24
N GLU A 106 -5.04 14.03 -0.55
CA GLU A 106 -5.01 13.46 -1.89
C GLU A 106 -4.31 14.37 -2.91
N CYS A 107 -4.39 15.69 -2.70
CA CYS A 107 -3.78 16.67 -3.59
C CYS A 107 -2.30 16.94 -3.31
N ALA A 108 -1.77 16.48 -2.18
CA ALA A 108 -0.39 16.74 -1.77
C ALA A 108 0.68 15.95 -2.56
N GLY A 109 0.30 15.15 -3.54
CA GLY A 109 1.25 14.38 -4.38
C GLY A 109 2.03 13.29 -3.64
N VAL A 110 1.74 13.07 -2.37
CA VAL A 110 2.44 12.07 -1.52
C VAL A 110 2.11 10.67 -1.99
N HIS A 111 0.88 10.41 -2.39
CA HIS A 111 0.43 9.14 -2.94
C HIS A 111 1.28 8.73 -4.16
N GLU A 112 1.47 9.65 -5.09
CA GLU A 112 2.27 9.47 -6.31
C GLU A 112 3.75 9.22 -5.99
N MET A 113 4.30 9.95 -4.99
CA MET A 113 5.68 9.74 -4.53
C MET A 113 5.87 8.36 -3.93
N ILE A 114 4.93 7.90 -3.10
CA ILE A 114 4.98 6.58 -2.49
C ILE A 114 4.83 5.48 -3.55
N PHE A 115 3.89 5.63 -4.48
CA PHE A 115 3.68 4.69 -5.59
C PHE A 115 4.97 4.54 -6.43
N LEU A 116 5.55 5.65 -6.87
CA LEU A 116 6.78 5.66 -7.66
C LEU A 116 7.98 5.09 -6.89
N SER A 117 8.09 5.44 -5.60
CA SER A 117 9.13 4.91 -4.73
C SER A 117 9.03 3.39 -4.61
N THR A 118 7.83 2.86 -4.48
CA THR A 118 7.58 1.43 -4.43
C THR A 118 8.01 0.73 -5.72
N LEU A 119 7.66 1.28 -6.89
CA LEU A 119 8.10 0.73 -8.18
C LEU A 119 9.63 0.69 -8.29
N VAL A 120 10.30 1.78 -7.91
CA VAL A 120 11.77 1.87 -7.96
C VAL A 120 12.41 0.89 -6.99
N LEU A 121 11.93 0.82 -5.75
CA LEU A 121 12.50 -0.04 -4.71
C LEU A 121 12.29 -1.53 -5.02
N MET A 122 11.17 -1.89 -5.66
CA MET A 122 10.85 -3.27 -6.05
C MET A 122 11.55 -3.70 -7.36
N THR A 123 12.23 -2.80 -8.07
CA THR A 123 12.96 -3.14 -9.29
C THR A 123 14.21 -3.95 -8.96
N ASP A 124 14.34 -5.15 -9.55
CA ASP A 124 15.49 -6.04 -9.34
C ASP A 124 16.74 -5.58 -10.14
N GLY A 125 17.91 -6.02 -9.71
CA GLY A 125 19.19 -5.82 -10.42
C GLY A 125 19.81 -4.43 -10.28
N VAL A 126 19.29 -3.59 -9.41
CA VAL A 126 19.80 -2.24 -9.14
C VAL A 126 20.28 -2.15 -7.69
N THR A 127 21.44 -1.49 -7.46
CA THR A 127 21.95 -1.33 -6.10
C THR A 127 21.04 -0.44 -5.26
N GLN A 128 20.95 -0.68 -3.96
CA GLN A 128 20.10 0.12 -3.07
C GLN A 128 20.47 1.62 -3.12
N ARG A 129 21.76 1.93 -3.24
CA ARG A 129 22.22 3.33 -3.33
C ARG A 129 21.68 4.04 -4.58
N GLU A 130 21.64 3.35 -5.72
CA GLU A 130 21.08 3.89 -6.97
C GLU A 130 19.54 4.04 -6.87
N LYS A 131 18.85 3.09 -6.22
CA LYS A 131 17.41 3.17 -5.96
C LYS A 131 17.07 4.38 -5.10
N PHE A 132 17.75 4.57 -3.96
CA PHE A 132 17.48 5.73 -3.09
C PHE A 132 17.77 7.07 -3.77
N LYS A 133 18.82 7.17 -4.59
CA LYS A 133 19.06 8.37 -5.38
C LYS A 133 17.94 8.63 -6.39
N ALA A 134 17.50 7.56 -7.08
CA ALA A 134 16.40 7.66 -8.03
C ALA A 134 15.09 8.10 -7.35
N VAL A 135 14.75 7.49 -6.21
CA VAL A 135 13.58 7.88 -5.40
C VAL A 135 13.64 9.36 -5.03
N ALA A 136 14.79 9.84 -4.49
CA ALA A 136 14.92 11.24 -4.09
C ALA A 136 14.74 12.21 -5.26
N VAL A 137 15.36 11.93 -6.42
CA VAL A 137 15.23 12.76 -7.63
C VAL A 137 13.79 12.72 -8.16
N MET A 138 13.19 11.54 -8.24
CA MET A 138 11.84 11.36 -8.79
C MET A 138 10.78 11.99 -7.89
N CYS A 139 10.88 11.83 -6.56
CA CYS A 139 9.98 12.52 -5.62
C CYS A 139 10.09 14.04 -5.75
N GLY A 140 11.30 14.59 -5.92
CA GLY A 140 11.48 16.01 -6.20
C GLY A 140 10.81 16.46 -7.51
N ILE A 141 10.89 15.66 -8.56
CA ILE A 141 10.21 15.94 -9.84
C ILE A 141 8.69 15.90 -9.65
N VAL A 142 8.15 14.87 -8.98
CA VAL A 142 6.71 14.74 -8.69
C VAL A 142 6.22 15.94 -7.89
N TYR A 143 6.96 16.36 -6.87
CA TYR A 143 6.62 17.54 -6.08
C TYR A 143 6.54 18.81 -6.93
N VAL A 144 7.52 19.07 -7.80
CA VAL A 144 7.51 20.20 -8.71
C VAL A 144 6.33 20.13 -9.69
N LEU A 145 6.08 18.94 -10.26
CA LEU A 145 4.94 18.74 -11.16
C LEU A 145 3.59 18.98 -10.45
N ASN A 146 3.50 18.60 -9.17
CA ASN A 146 2.32 18.89 -8.37
C ASN A 146 2.10 20.38 -8.19
N ILE A 147 3.14 21.16 -7.86
CA ILE A 147 3.08 22.62 -7.78
C ILE A 147 2.65 23.23 -9.14
N VAL A 148 3.23 22.76 -10.24
CA VAL A 148 2.85 23.23 -11.60
C VAL A 148 1.37 22.97 -11.87
N ARG A 149 0.85 21.81 -11.49
CA ARG A 149 -0.59 21.49 -11.59
C ARG A 149 -1.44 22.46 -10.78
N LEU A 150 -1.07 22.72 -9.53
CA LEU A 150 -1.82 23.63 -8.64
C LEU A 150 -1.83 25.07 -9.20
N VAL A 151 -0.69 25.57 -9.67
CA VAL A 151 -0.59 26.90 -10.26
C VAL A 151 -1.42 27.02 -11.55
N ALA A 152 -1.53 25.94 -12.34
CA ALA A 152 -2.33 25.93 -13.57
C ALA A 152 -3.85 26.11 -13.30
N PHE A 153 -4.33 25.88 -12.09
CA PHE A 153 -5.76 26.09 -11.77
C PHE A 153 -6.19 27.54 -11.95
N TYR A 154 -5.36 28.50 -11.57
CA TYR A 154 -5.71 29.91 -11.68
C TYR A 154 -6.01 30.36 -13.15
N PRO A 155 -5.10 30.21 -14.12
CA PRO A 155 -5.37 30.64 -15.48
C PRO A 155 -6.51 29.86 -16.13
N ILE A 156 -6.66 28.55 -15.83
CA ILE A 156 -7.76 27.75 -16.38
C ILE A 156 -9.12 28.22 -15.83
N ALA A 157 -9.19 28.55 -14.52
CA ALA A 157 -10.39 29.11 -13.91
C ALA A 157 -10.75 30.46 -14.50
N VAL A 158 -9.77 31.37 -14.66
CA VAL A 158 -9.95 32.69 -15.25
C VAL A 158 -10.44 32.57 -16.69
N GLU A 159 -9.78 31.75 -17.54
CA GLU A 159 -10.18 31.54 -18.93
C GLU A 159 -11.61 30.97 -19.02
N GLY A 160 -11.95 29.97 -18.20
CA GLY A 160 -13.29 29.40 -18.15
C GLY A 160 -14.37 30.44 -17.81
N CYS A 161 -14.10 31.30 -16.81
CA CYS A 161 -15.07 32.33 -16.38
C CYS A 161 -15.10 33.56 -17.27
N LEU A 162 -14.03 33.87 -18.00
CA LEU A 162 -14.05 34.87 -19.05
C LEU A 162 -14.91 34.42 -20.27
N ALA A 163 -14.85 33.15 -20.60
CA ALA A 163 -15.66 32.57 -21.69
C ALA A 163 -17.16 32.51 -21.35
N ASN A 164 -17.51 32.32 -20.07
CA ASN A 164 -18.88 32.17 -19.57
C ASN A 164 -19.10 33.03 -18.32
N PRO A 165 -19.12 34.36 -18.43
CA PRO A 165 -19.18 35.23 -17.27
C PRO A 165 -20.50 35.06 -16.49
N ASN A 166 -20.41 35.10 -15.18
CA ASN A 166 -21.52 34.97 -14.22
C ASN A 166 -22.30 33.66 -14.27
N GLN A 167 -21.75 32.59 -14.85
CA GLN A 167 -22.36 31.29 -14.80
C GLN A 167 -21.69 30.42 -13.72
N PRO A 168 -22.45 29.66 -12.90
CA PRO A 168 -21.88 28.81 -11.89
C PRO A 168 -20.97 27.70 -12.47
N ASP A 169 -21.18 27.37 -13.74
CA ASP A 169 -20.45 26.33 -14.47
C ASP A 169 -19.10 26.79 -15.04
N CYS A 170 -18.72 28.05 -14.86
CA CYS A 170 -17.50 28.61 -15.46
C CYS A 170 -16.22 27.90 -14.93
N LEU A 171 -16.26 27.30 -13.75
CA LEU A 171 -15.16 26.56 -13.18
C LEU A 171 -15.07 25.09 -13.65
N ASN A 172 -16.01 24.61 -14.47
CA ASN A 172 -16.03 23.21 -14.90
C ASN A 172 -14.75 22.80 -15.65
N ASN A 173 -14.16 23.71 -16.44
CA ASN A 173 -12.91 23.42 -17.14
C ASN A 173 -11.76 23.16 -16.16
N MET A 174 -11.67 23.92 -15.07
CA MET A 174 -10.68 23.73 -14.02
C MET A 174 -10.89 22.38 -13.30
N TRP A 175 -12.13 22.04 -12.96
CA TRP A 175 -12.44 20.75 -12.33
C TRP A 175 -12.20 19.56 -13.25
N ASN A 176 -12.53 19.68 -14.54
CA ASN A 176 -12.24 18.65 -15.54
C ASN A 176 -10.73 18.45 -15.70
N PHE A 177 -9.96 19.55 -15.74
CA PHE A 177 -8.50 19.47 -15.74
C PHE A 177 -7.96 18.80 -14.49
N HIS A 178 -8.44 19.18 -13.30
CA HIS A 178 -8.07 18.55 -12.04
C HIS A 178 -8.32 17.04 -12.07
N THR A 179 -9.54 16.64 -12.43
CA THR A 179 -9.95 15.22 -12.49
C THR A 179 -9.11 14.44 -13.51
N PHE A 180 -8.89 15.02 -14.71
CA PHE A 180 -8.08 14.36 -15.75
C PHE A 180 -6.63 14.16 -15.31
N VAL A 181 -5.99 15.19 -14.75
CA VAL A 181 -4.60 15.10 -14.29
C VAL A 181 -4.47 14.13 -13.11
N TYR A 182 -5.42 14.16 -12.18
CA TYR A 182 -5.44 13.27 -11.04
C TYR A 182 -5.62 11.80 -11.46
N GLN A 183 -6.60 11.51 -12.31
CA GLN A 183 -6.93 10.13 -12.69
C GLN A 183 -5.93 9.52 -13.69
N TRP A 184 -5.46 10.27 -14.65
CA TRP A 184 -4.70 9.77 -15.79
C TRP A 184 -3.34 10.42 -15.96
N GLY A 185 -3.25 11.74 -15.78
CA GLY A 185 -2.05 12.52 -16.08
C GLY A 185 -0.86 12.06 -15.26
N PHE A 186 -1.01 11.97 -13.93
CA PHE A 186 0.06 11.51 -13.07
C PHE A 186 0.43 10.08 -13.34
N LEU A 187 -0.52 9.16 -13.50
CA LEU A 187 -0.23 7.75 -13.76
C LEU A 187 0.66 7.57 -15.00
N ILE A 188 0.34 8.28 -16.09
CA ILE A 188 1.12 8.26 -17.34
C ILE A 188 2.53 8.81 -17.10
N VAL A 189 2.65 9.94 -16.42
CA VAL A 189 3.95 10.58 -16.13
C VAL A 189 4.81 9.68 -15.24
N LEU A 190 4.26 9.10 -14.18
CA LEU A 190 4.96 8.18 -13.27
C LEU A 190 5.46 6.94 -14.03
N LEU A 191 4.62 6.37 -14.89
CA LEU A 191 5.00 5.23 -15.72
C LEU A 191 6.15 5.59 -16.67
N ILE A 192 6.09 6.74 -17.34
CA ILE A 192 7.16 7.21 -18.24
C ILE A 192 8.46 7.44 -17.44
N MET A 193 8.39 8.11 -16.30
CA MET A 193 9.55 8.36 -15.45
C MET A 193 10.22 7.05 -15.01
N TRP A 194 9.41 6.09 -14.56
CA TRP A 194 9.92 4.77 -14.17
C TRP A 194 10.54 4.03 -15.37
N LEU A 195 9.90 4.00 -16.54
CA LEU A 195 10.41 3.34 -17.74
C LEU A 195 11.72 3.95 -18.23
N VAL A 196 11.84 5.28 -18.24
CA VAL A 196 13.07 6.00 -18.62
C VAL A 196 14.20 5.62 -17.68
N TRP A 197 13.96 5.68 -16.37
CA TRP A 197 14.94 5.28 -15.38
C TRP A 197 15.30 3.80 -15.48
N PHE A 198 14.32 2.92 -15.60
CA PHE A 198 14.53 1.48 -15.75
C PHE A 198 15.43 1.16 -16.95
N LYS A 199 15.19 1.82 -18.09
CA LYS A 199 16.06 1.69 -19.25
C LYS A 199 17.48 2.21 -18.97
N TYR A 200 17.61 3.33 -18.27
CA TYR A 200 18.88 3.94 -17.90
C TYR A 200 19.75 3.04 -17.02
N VAL A 201 19.17 2.36 -16.03
CA VAL A 201 19.91 1.48 -15.10
C VAL A 201 20.23 0.10 -15.67
N GLY A 202 19.91 -0.19 -16.91
CA GLY A 202 20.28 -1.42 -17.62
C GLY A 202 19.11 -2.32 -18.02
N GLY A 203 17.87 -1.89 -17.77
CA GLY A 203 16.66 -2.49 -18.28
C GLY A 203 16.42 -3.95 -17.90
N ALA A 204 15.61 -4.62 -18.72
CA ALA A 204 15.15 -5.98 -18.49
C ALA A 204 16.32 -7.00 -18.41
N SER A 205 17.39 -6.82 -19.19
CA SER A 205 18.50 -7.76 -19.20
C SER A 205 19.26 -7.86 -17.88
N LYS A 206 19.48 -6.71 -17.22
CA LYS A 206 20.11 -6.66 -15.89
C LYS A 206 19.18 -7.18 -14.80
N ALA A 207 17.91 -6.81 -14.87
CA ALA A 207 16.88 -7.30 -13.96
C ALA A 207 16.69 -8.81 -14.05
N MET A 208 16.70 -9.40 -15.27
CA MET A 208 16.61 -10.84 -15.47
C MET A 208 17.81 -11.60 -14.90
N LYS A 209 19.04 -11.11 -15.11
CA LYS A 209 20.24 -11.74 -14.55
C LYS A 209 20.24 -11.75 -13.03
N ALA A 210 20.02 -10.58 -12.41
CA ALA A 210 19.94 -10.46 -10.97
C ALA A 210 18.84 -11.36 -10.39
N SER A 211 17.75 -11.45 -11.11
CA SER A 211 16.62 -12.27 -10.78
C SER A 211 16.86 -13.78 -10.90
N GLN A 212 17.74 -14.24 -11.75
CA GLN A 212 18.16 -15.64 -11.79
C GLN A 212 19.10 -15.99 -10.63
N GLU A 213 19.98 -15.08 -10.26
CA GLU A 213 20.88 -15.24 -9.12
C GLU A 213 20.12 -15.22 -7.79
N GLU A 214 19.07 -14.39 -7.66
CA GLU A 214 18.27 -14.26 -6.44
C GLU A 214 17.24 -15.39 -6.27
N LYS A 215 16.86 -16.09 -7.35
CA LYS A 215 15.84 -17.15 -7.38
C LYS A 215 16.14 -18.30 -6.39
N GLU A 216 17.36 -18.45 -5.96
CA GLU A 216 17.79 -19.56 -5.14
C GLU A 216 18.00 -19.23 -3.66
N GLN A 217 17.94 -17.95 -3.24
CA GLN A 217 18.39 -17.58 -1.90
C GLN A 217 17.30 -17.54 -0.83
N TRP A 218 16.04 -17.31 -1.18
CA TRP A 218 14.96 -17.21 -0.20
C TRP A 218 13.61 -17.68 -0.75
N ARG A 219 12.77 -18.18 0.13
CA ARG A 219 11.38 -18.58 -0.18
C ARG A 219 10.46 -18.18 0.95
N ILE A 220 9.20 -17.88 0.60
CA ILE A 220 8.13 -17.62 1.56
C ILE A 220 7.44 -18.96 1.83
N VAL A 221 7.35 -19.33 3.07
CA VAL A 221 6.72 -20.59 3.51
C VAL A 221 5.70 -20.30 4.61
N ILE A 222 4.69 -21.17 4.71
CA ILE A 222 3.79 -21.13 5.87
C ILE A 222 4.62 -21.55 7.08
N ARG A 223 4.54 -20.77 8.13
CA ARG A 223 5.31 -20.98 9.35
C ARG A 223 5.03 -22.36 9.96
N LYS A 224 6.07 -23.17 10.06
CA LYS A 224 6.00 -24.52 10.63
C LYS A 224 6.23 -24.53 12.14
N ARG A 225 7.04 -23.59 12.65
CA ARG A 225 7.41 -23.49 14.06
C ARG A 225 6.73 -22.29 14.70
N TRP A 226 5.82 -22.55 15.63
CA TRP A 226 5.07 -21.52 16.33
C TRP A 226 5.72 -21.22 17.68
N GLU A 227 6.12 -19.97 17.87
CA GLU A 227 6.58 -19.43 19.13
C GLU A 227 5.49 -18.54 19.75
N GLN A 228 5.61 -18.23 21.05
CA GLN A 228 4.65 -17.38 21.74
C GLN A 228 4.45 -16.02 21.06
N LYS A 229 5.54 -15.43 20.50
CA LYS A 229 5.44 -14.16 19.74
C LYS A 229 4.52 -14.26 18.52
N HIS A 230 4.50 -15.39 17.82
CA HIS A 230 3.64 -15.58 16.65
C HIS A 230 2.18 -15.76 17.05
N ALA A 231 1.94 -16.50 18.14
CA ALA A 231 0.60 -16.58 18.72
C ALA A 231 0.10 -15.21 19.20
N ALA A 232 0.99 -14.38 19.76
CA ALA A 232 0.67 -13.00 20.12
C ALA A 232 0.28 -12.15 18.90
N LEU A 233 1.01 -12.27 17.77
CA LEU A 233 0.64 -11.55 16.53
C LEU A 233 -0.75 -11.95 16.03
N ILE A 234 -1.10 -13.23 16.07
CA ILE A 234 -2.44 -13.70 15.72
C ILE A 234 -3.49 -13.15 16.70
N GLY A 235 -3.18 -13.13 18.00
CA GLY A 235 -4.03 -12.50 19.01
C GLY A 235 -4.27 -11.02 18.73
N ILE A 236 -3.21 -10.28 18.34
CA ILE A 236 -3.30 -8.87 17.95
C ILE A 236 -4.14 -8.70 16.68
N MET A 237 -4.01 -9.59 15.68
CA MET A 237 -4.87 -9.58 14.48
C MET A 237 -6.35 -9.65 14.86
N PHE A 238 -6.73 -10.60 15.74
CA PHE A 238 -8.11 -10.72 16.21
C PHE A 238 -8.56 -9.51 17.03
N LEU A 239 -7.67 -8.90 17.80
CA LEU A 239 -7.93 -7.67 18.54
C LEU A 239 -8.30 -6.53 17.56
N PHE A 240 -7.55 -6.35 16.47
CA PHE A 240 -7.84 -5.34 15.46
C PHE A 240 -9.16 -5.59 14.75
N PHE A 241 -9.52 -6.84 14.45
CA PHE A 241 -10.85 -7.15 13.91
C PHE A 241 -11.96 -6.86 14.92
N GLY A 242 -11.73 -7.14 16.20
CA GLY A 242 -12.66 -6.76 17.28
C GLY A 242 -12.83 -5.25 17.40
N ILE A 243 -11.75 -4.48 17.30
CA ILE A 243 -11.79 -3.01 17.29
C ILE A 243 -12.54 -2.51 16.05
N ALA A 244 -12.28 -3.05 14.86
CA ALA A 244 -12.96 -2.67 13.63
C ALA A 244 -14.48 -2.91 13.73
N TRP A 245 -14.88 -4.07 14.26
CA TRP A 245 -16.29 -4.39 14.50
C TRP A 245 -16.93 -3.44 15.50
N PHE A 246 -16.24 -3.16 16.62
CA PHE A 246 -16.75 -2.26 17.67
C PHE A 246 -16.79 -0.81 17.19
N TRP A 247 -15.87 -0.38 16.33
CA TRP A 247 -15.80 0.97 15.76
C TRP A 247 -17.09 1.34 15.01
N VAL A 248 -17.68 0.39 14.29
CA VAL A 248 -18.95 0.61 13.58
C VAL A 248 -20.14 0.37 14.50
N ASN A 249 -20.20 -0.80 15.15
CA ASN A 249 -21.40 -1.23 15.86
C ASN A 249 -21.51 -0.64 17.27
N GLY A 250 -20.42 -0.22 17.88
CA GLY A 250 -20.37 0.45 19.17
C GLY A 250 -20.51 1.98 19.10
N ASN A 251 -20.44 2.55 17.89
CA ASN A 251 -20.56 3.98 17.68
C ASN A 251 -22.03 4.37 17.42
N SER A 252 -22.67 4.98 18.42
CA SER A 252 -24.06 5.42 18.31
C SER A 252 -24.30 6.39 17.16
N THR A 253 -23.36 7.33 16.93
CA THR A 253 -23.46 8.31 15.84
C THR A 253 -23.44 7.65 14.47
N ALA A 254 -22.60 6.61 14.27
CA ALA A 254 -22.56 5.86 13.02
C ALA A 254 -23.85 5.04 12.82
N MET A 255 -24.37 4.44 13.87
CA MET A 255 -25.63 3.68 13.81
C MET A 255 -26.84 4.58 13.57
N ASP A 256 -26.88 5.77 14.17
CA ASP A 256 -27.91 6.76 13.90
C ASP A 256 -27.84 7.27 12.45
N ALA A 257 -26.64 7.53 11.94
CA ALA A 257 -26.42 7.90 10.55
C ALA A 257 -26.93 6.80 9.60
N LYS A 258 -26.66 5.52 9.88
CA LYS A 258 -27.19 4.40 9.10
C LYS A 258 -28.70 4.37 9.09
N ASN A 259 -29.35 4.58 10.23
CA ASN A 259 -30.81 4.62 10.31
C ASN A 259 -31.39 5.77 9.46
N ILE A 260 -30.72 6.94 9.45
CA ILE A 260 -31.13 8.08 8.60
C ILE A 260 -30.96 7.72 7.12
N ILE A 261 -29.86 7.07 6.73
CA ILE A 261 -29.63 6.62 5.35
C ILE A 261 -30.72 5.65 4.90
N ASP A 262 -31.04 4.65 5.73
CA ASP A 262 -32.10 3.68 5.44
C ASP A 262 -33.46 4.36 5.28
N TYR A 263 -33.75 5.38 6.10
CA TYR A 263 -34.96 6.20 5.97
C TYR A 263 -34.93 7.05 4.67
N CYS A 264 -33.79 7.67 4.33
CA CYS A 264 -33.65 8.44 3.09
C CYS A 264 -33.85 7.57 1.85
N ALA A 265 -33.27 6.37 1.85
CA ALA A 265 -33.43 5.40 0.77
C ALA A 265 -34.88 4.93 0.61
N PHE A 266 -35.56 4.68 1.73
CA PHE A 266 -36.97 4.27 1.72
C PHE A 266 -37.90 5.38 1.22
N SER A 267 -37.58 6.64 1.57
CA SER A 267 -38.42 7.80 1.27
C SER A 267 -38.05 8.49 -0.05
N GLU A 268 -37.04 8.00 -0.78
CA GLU A 268 -36.43 8.61 -2.00
C GLU A 268 -36.05 10.09 -1.80
N LEU A 269 -35.69 10.48 -0.56
CA LEU A 269 -35.32 11.84 -0.20
C LEU A 269 -33.84 12.10 -0.45
N THR A 270 -33.54 13.23 -1.08
CA THR A 270 -32.16 13.76 -1.27
C THR A 270 -32.03 15.10 -0.55
N THR A 271 -31.90 15.05 0.78
CA THR A 271 -31.73 16.24 1.62
C THR A 271 -30.28 16.37 2.10
N SER A 272 -29.87 17.56 2.56
CA SER A 272 -28.57 17.75 3.19
C SER A 272 -28.32 16.81 4.34
N ASN A 273 -29.34 16.50 5.14
CA ASN A 273 -29.24 15.55 6.27
C ASN A 273 -28.90 14.12 5.80
N CYS A 274 -29.43 13.69 4.64
CA CYS A 274 -29.10 12.39 4.05
C CYS A 274 -27.64 12.34 3.62
N TYR A 275 -27.14 13.42 3.05
CA TYR A 275 -25.74 13.54 2.64
C TYR A 275 -24.78 13.54 3.85
N GLU A 276 -25.09 14.29 4.91
CA GLU A 276 -24.30 14.28 6.15
C GLU A 276 -24.30 12.91 6.83
N ALA A 277 -25.45 12.24 6.84
CA ALA A 277 -25.56 10.89 7.36
C ALA A 277 -24.69 9.91 6.55
N GLN A 278 -24.72 10.01 5.21
CA GLN A 278 -23.89 9.19 4.34
C GLN A 278 -22.41 9.40 4.64
N ASN A 279 -21.95 10.65 4.71
CA ASN A 279 -20.56 10.96 5.06
C ASN A 279 -20.14 10.41 6.43
N THR A 280 -21.02 10.54 7.42
CA THR A 280 -20.76 10.03 8.78
C THR A 280 -20.62 8.50 8.79
N TRP A 281 -21.48 7.81 8.07
CA TRP A 281 -21.44 6.36 7.93
C TRP A 281 -20.19 5.91 7.17
N ASP A 282 -19.89 6.55 6.04
CA ASP A 282 -18.72 6.22 5.22
C ASP A 282 -17.42 6.41 6.00
N ASN A 283 -17.29 7.48 6.78
CA ASN A 283 -16.15 7.71 7.66
C ASN A 283 -16.01 6.62 8.74
N ALA A 284 -17.12 6.15 9.30
CA ALA A 284 -17.10 5.07 10.28
C ALA A 284 -16.65 3.74 9.64
N ILE A 285 -17.16 3.41 8.45
CA ILE A 285 -16.77 2.23 7.68
C ILE A 285 -15.28 2.32 7.30
N GLN A 286 -14.83 3.46 6.82
CA GLN A 286 -13.42 3.67 6.48
C GLN A 286 -12.50 3.45 7.68
N GLY A 287 -12.85 4.02 8.84
CA GLY A 287 -12.11 3.79 10.08
C GLY A 287 -12.02 2.31 10.45
N ALA A 288 -13.14 1.57 10.34
CA ALA A 288 -13.19 0.13 10.61
C ALA A 288 -12.30 -0.66 9.63
N TRP A 289 -12.35 -0.32 8.34
CA TRP A 289 -11.50 -0.94 7.32
C TRP A 289 -10.00 -0.74 7.60
N SER A 290 -9.60 0.43 8.11
CA SER A 290 -8.24 0.72 8.50
C SER A 290 -7.73 -0.26 9.55
N PHE A 291 -8.50 -0.51 10.58
CA PHE A 291 -8.17 -1.51 11.60
C PHE A 291 -8.15 -2.93 11.03
N ALA A 292 -9.12 -3.28 10.17
CA ALA A 292 -9.17 -4.60 9.55
C ALA A 292 -7.94 -4.86 8.68
N VAL A 293 -7.52 -3.90 7.84
CA VAL A 293 -6.33 -4.00 7.01
C VAL A 293 -5.07 -4.17 7.87
N LEU A 294 -4.92 -3.39 8.95
CA LEU A 294 -3.80 -3.53 9.87
C LEU A 294 -3.78 -4.91 10.52
N GLY A 295 -4.95 -5.43 10.90
CA GLY A 295 -5.09 -6.80 11.39
C GLY A 295 -4.62 -7.84 10.37
N ILE A 296 -5.00 -7.72 9.09
CA ILE A 296 -4.56 -8.60 8.01
C ILE A 296 -3.03 -8.56 7.84
N VAL A 297 -2.43 -7.36 7.82
CA VAL A 297 -0.97 -7.20 7.68
C VAL A 297 -0.24 -7.88 8.84
N ILE A 298 -0.67 -7.65 10.09
CA ILE A 298 -0.08 -8.28 11.27
C ILE A 298 -0.26 -9.80 11.23
N GLY A 299 -1.43 -10.28 10.83
CA GLY A 299 -1.72 -11.69 10.65
C GLY A 299 -0.81 -12.34 9.62
N THR A 300 -0.59 -11.71 8.46
CA THR A 300 0.30 -12.25 7.43
C THR A 300 1.73 -12.40 7.93
N ILE A 301 2.25 -11.44 8.71
CA ILE A 301 3.57 -11.52 9.35
C ILE A 301 3.60 -12.70 10.35
N GLY A 302 2.50 -12.97 11.04
CA GLY A 302 2.38 -14.09 11.97
C GLY A 302 2.38 -15.45 11.26
N PHE A 303 1.67 -15.59 10.15
CA PHE A 303 1.48 -16.86 9.44
C PHE A 303 2.62 -17.25 8.51
N TYR A 304 3.31 -16.30 7.90
CA TYR A 304 4.34 -16.56 6.92
C TYR A 304 5.74 -16.39 7.52
N ASP A 305 6.69 -17.15 6.98
CA ASP A 305 8.10 -17.05 7.29
C ASP A 305 8.91 -16.93 6.01
N ILE A 306 10.06 -16.26 6.11
CA ILE A 306 11.00 -16.10 5.00
C ILE A 306 12.21 -16.99 5.31
N GLU A 307 12.28 -18.14 4.66
CA GLU A 307 13.42 -19.01 4.74
C GLU A 307 14.50 -18.55 3.77
N ARG A 308 15.74 -18.52 4.24
CA ARG A 308 16.92 -18.22 3.44
C ARG A 308 17.84 -19.44 3.43
N LYS A 309 18.45 -19.74 2.28
CA LYS A 309 19.51 -20.72 2.18
C LYS A 309 20.70 -20.31 3.06
N ASP A 310 21.36 -21.27 3.67
CA ASP A 310 22.60 -21.08 4.40
C ASP A 310 23.78 -20.79 3.46
N GLU A 311 24.96 -20.60 4.03
CA GLU A 311 26.20 -20.35 3.26
C GLU A 311 26.58 -21.53 2.35
N ASN A 312 26.04 -22.72 2.59
CA ASN A 312 26.27 -23.93 1.78
C ASN A 312 25.21 -24.09 0.66
N GLY A 313 24.24 -23.17 0.58
CA GLY A 313 23.16 -23.21 -0.40
C GLY A 313 22.03 -24.18 -0.03
N GLU A 314 21.97 -24.66 1.22
CA GLU A 314 20.94 -25.57 1.70
C GLU A 314 19.80 -24.84 2.38
N TRP A 315 18.58 -25.37 2.24
CA TRP A 315 17.41 -24.85 2.96
C TRP A 315 17.44 -25.30 4.42
N PRO A 316 16.99 -24.46 5.38
CA PRO A 316 16.91 -24.84 6.77
C PRO A 316 16.06 -26.11 6.91
N VAL A 317 16.67 -27.17 7.47
CA VAL A 317 16.00 -28.43 7.78
C VAL A 317 15.40 -28.29 9.17
N TYR A 318 14.09 -28.34 9.26
CA TYR A 318 13.39 -28.40 10.53
C TYR A 318 13.30 -29.86 10.96
N GLU A 319 14.04 -30.25 11.96
CA GLU A 319 13.83 -31.56 12.61
C GLU A 319 12.40 -31.59 13.16
N THR A 320 11.57 -32.45 12.60
CA THR A 320 10.26 -32.74 13.15
C THR A 320 10.48 -33.55 14.43
N ASN A 321 9.83 -33.19 15.53
CA ASN A 321 9.93 -33.88 16.82
C ASN A 321 9.59 -35.37 16.74
N GLU A 322 9.00 -35.83 15.64
CA GLU A 322 8.76 -37.29 15.39
C GLU A 322 10.04 -38.12 15.33
N SER A 323 11.17 -37.56 14.87
CA SER A 323 12.44 -38.26 14.83
C SER A 323 12.99 -38.52 16.26
N ASN A 324 12.76 -37.63 17.21
CA ASN A 324 13.21 -37.76 18.58
C ASN A 324 12.38 -38.80 19.35
N GLU A 325 11.06 -38.90 19.10
CA GLU A 325 10.22 -39.92 19.71
C GLU A 325 10.57 -41.34 19.24
N VAL A 326 10.92 -41.52 17.97
CA VAL A 326 11.34 -42.79 17.40
C VAL A 326 12.71 -43.20 17.93
N GLU A 327 13.63 -42.24 18.09
CA GLU A 327 14.98 -42.53 18.64
C GLU A 327 14.94 -42.80 20.14
N GLU A 328 14.07 -42.14 20.89
CA GLU A 328 13.87 -42.38 22.32
C GLU A 328 13.18 -43.73 22.60
N GLN A 329 12.18 -44.09 21.77
CA GLN A 329 11.55 -45.41 21.81
C GLN A 329 12.51 -46.55 21.42
N THR A 330 13.45 -46.28 20.51
CA THR A 330 14.45 -47.26 20.07
C THR A 330 15.53 -47.44 21.13
N LYS A 331 15.93 -46.39 21.85
CA LYS A 331 16.86 -46.44 22.97
C LYS A 331 16.23 -47.15 24.18
N SER A 332 14.96 -46.87 24.48
CA SER A 332 14.22 -47.54 25.58
C SER A 332 14.02 -49.04 25.35
N LYS A 333 13.92 -49.50 24.10
CA LYS A 333 13.84 -50.94 23.78
C LYS A 333 15.18 -51.66 23.89
N LYS A 334 16.32 -50.98 23.74
CA LYS A 334 17.66 -51.60 23.86
C LYS A 334 18.15 -51.76 25.33
N GLU A 335 17.58 -51.04 26.27
CA GLU A 335 17.98 -51.08 27.68
C GLU A 335 17.16 -52.00 28.58
N LYS A 336 16.40 -52.95 28.07
CA LYS A 336 15.83 -53.99 28.94
C LYS A 336 16.95 -54.92 29.42
N PRO A 337 17.30 -54.95 30.72
CA PRO A 337 18.35 -55.80 31.23
C PRO A 337 17.94 -57.25 31.04
N LYS A 338 18.86 -58.04 30.46
CA LYS A 338 18.75 -59.51 30.42
C LYS A 338 18.57 -60.03 31.86
N GLY A 339 17.39 -60.54 32.16
CA GLY A 339 17.05 -61.08 33.43
C GLY A 339 18.03 -62.14 33.87
N SER A 340 18.69 -61.88 34.97
CA SER A 340 19.52 -62.82 35.73
C SER A 340 18.62 -63.95 36.28
N TRP A 341 18.74 -65.12 35.70
CA TRP A 341 18.15 -66.33 36.25
C TRP A 341 18.90 -66.68 37.49
N ARG A 342 18.39 -66.33 38.67
CA ARG A 342 18.88 -66.82 39.96
C ARG A 342 18.38 -68.23 40.15
N LYS A 343 19.33 -69.24 40.08
CA LYS A 343 19.12 -70.62 40.49
C LYS A 343 18.69 -70.66 41.97
N ARG A 344 17.52 -71.23 42.21
CA ARG A 344 17.04 -71.61 43.54
C ARG A 344 17.68 -72.93 43.84
N SER A 345 18.69 -72.97 44.73
CA SER A 345 19.19 -74.23 45.35
C SER A 345 18.24 -74.66 46.43
N GLN A 346 17.79 -75.90 46.30
CA GLN A 346 17.16 -76.66 47.35
C GLN A 346 18.21 -76.94 48.46
N SER A 347 17.85 -76.75 49.70
CA SER A 347 18.44 -77.44 50.82
C SER A 347 17.30 -78.00 51.64
N ASN A 348 17.32 -79.35 51.67
CA ASN A 348 16.57 -80.21 52.57
C ASN A 348 17.16 -80.15 53.95
N GLU A 349 16.33 -80.61 54.86
CA GLU A 349 16.63 -81.37 56.13
C GLU A 349 16.72 -80.54 57.39
N GLU A 350 15.83 -80.94 58.19
CA GLU A 350 15.84 -81.65 59.52
C GLU A 350 15.80 -80.69 60.71
N GLU A 351 14.83 -80.70 61.50
CA GLU A 351 14.24 -81.47 62.62
C GLU A 351 12.92 -80.85 63.08
#